data_588f82205870183f8b1d76cd89815116
#
_entry.id   588f82205870183f8b1d76cd89815116
#
_cell.length_a   1.000
_cell.length_b   1.000
_cell.length_c   1.000
_cell.angle_alpha   90.00
_cell.angle_beta   90.00
_cell.angle_gamma   90.00
#
_symmetry.space_group_name_H-M   'P 1'
#
loop_
_entity.id
_entity.type
_entity.pdbx_description
1 polymer ?
#
loop_
_entity_poly.entity_id
_entity_poly.type
_entity_poly.pdbx_seq_one_letter_code
_entity_poly.pdbx_strand_id
1 'polypeptide(L)'
;MILARAGQSVAVIDRARHPRFAIGESSTPLADTTLAALAEQYDLPELLPLTKYGTWKRTYPDITCGLKRGFSYFGHSVDRKPCEADQMLVAASSSDETSDTHWLRSDVDAFLFEQAGRYGVVQFEGASYSLAGDDENWSATGTANESGFQITAAFIVDTTGSDSALLRQLKIPSQTAVLRTNSRAIFGHFANVATVDDMLREGGLDCSRHPFPCDAAAVHHVLNNGWMWQLRFDDKTVSAGLVLDDRSSGGAKSLQLNTRDEWDQQLQNCSFLRRQFTNAAVIRPENGLQRTERLQRLTTQAAGKNWAALPNTAGFIDPLHSTGIAHTLFGIKRLATILLATTGDQTEDRLLRYSRQIIDELRHVDDLVAGCYTALPNFRLWCDWCMLYFAAVTSMEQSTAEHDASFLRANDDDFRKAVHEARTQLQQAIDDGSTPQACHAFENKIKNLLQPWNHVGLLDADCGGMYSRTVAPV
;
A
#
# COMPACT_ATOMS: atom_id res chain seq x y z
N MET A 1 -9.73 -12.79 14.56
CA MET A 1 -10.62 -12.03 15.47
C MET A 1 -12.08 -12.08 15.01
N ILE A 2 -12.47 -11.53 13.87
CA ILE A 2 -13.87 -11.45 13.39
C ILE A 2 -14.58 -12.82 13.44
N LEU A 3 -14.02 -13.86 12.82
CA LEU A 3 -14.62 -15.19 12.81
C LEU A 3 -14.69 -15.81 14.21
N ALA A 4 -13.67 -15.64 15.04
CA ALA A 4 -13.68 -16.13 16.42
C ALA A 4 -14.73 -15.40 17.27
N ARG A 5 -14.85 -14.07 17.12
CA ARG A 5 -15.91 -13.27 17.77
C ARG A 5 -17.32 -13.72 17.38
N ALA A 6 -17.48 -14.19 16.14
CA ALA A 6 -18.72 -14.76 15.64
C ALA A 6 -18.91 -16.25 16.03
N GLY A 7 -18.10 -16.80 16.93
CA GLY A 7 -18.25 -18.16 17.46
C GLY A 7 -17.64 -19.27 16.60
N GLN A 8 -16.85 -18.93 15.56
CA GLN A 8 -16.15 -19.93 14.76
C GLN A 8 -14.86 -20.38 15.46
N SER A 9 -14.52 -21.67 15.33
CA SER A 9 -13.21 -22.18 15.73
C SER A 9 -12.16 -21.71 14.73
N VAL A 10 -11.15 -20.97 15.19
CA VAL A 10 -10.13 -20.37 14.33
C VAL A 10 -8.74 -20.76 14.82
N ALA A 11 -7.86 -21.13 13.88
CA ALA A 11 -6.44 -21.28 14.12
C ALA A 11 -5.64 -20.37 13.18
N VAL A 12 -4.54 -19.79 13.66
CA VAL A 12 -3.58 -19.01 12.88
C VAL A 12 -2.22 -19.70 12.94
N ILE A 13 -1.59 -19.89 11.79
CA ILE A 13 -0.24 -20.44 11.66
C ILE A 13 0.65 -19.39 11.05
N ASP A 14 1.72 -18.98 11.74
CA ASP A 14 2.75 -18.08 11.21
C ASP A 14 4.13 -18.76 11.29
N ARG A 15 4.90 -18.67 10.20
CA ARG A 15 6.28 -19.16 10.18
C ARG A 15 7.23 -18.33 11.04
N ALA A 16 6.92 -17.07 11.26
CA ALA A 16 7.68 -16.16 12.10
C ALA A 16 7.14 -16.15 13.54
N ARG A 17 7.89 -15.52 14.44
CA ARG A 17 7.47 -15.20 15.80
C ARG A 17 7.34 -13.68 15.92
N HIS A 18 6.32 -13.22 16.62
CA HIS A 18 6.17 -11.80 16.92
C HIS A 18 6.98 -11.39 18.15
N PRO A 19 7.54 -10.16 18.18
CA PRO A 19 7.54 -9.18 17.12
C PRO A 19 8.48 -9.55 15.97
N ARG A 20 8.12 -9.23 14.71
CA ARG A 20 8.93 -9.50 13.54
C ARG A 20 9.03 -8.30 12.60
N PHE A 21 10.12 -8.17 11.88
CA PHE A 21 10.25 -7.17 10.83
C PHE A 21 9.29 -7.48 9.67
N ALA A 22 8.55 -6.46 9.25
CA ALA A 22 7.75 -6.47 8.02
C ALA A 22 7.59 -5.04 7.52
N ILE A 23 7.30 -4.88 6.23
CA ILE A 23 6.91 -3.61 5.59
C ILE A 23 5.44 -3.67 5.15
N GLY A 24 4.93 -2.58 4.55
CA GLY A 24 3.51 -2.38 4.29
C GLY A 24 2.86 -1.67 5.48
N GLU A 25 3.32 -0.43 5.71
CA GLU A 25 3.24 0.26 7.00
C GLU A 25 2.37 1.52 6.94
N SER A 26 1.90 1.92 5.77
CA SER A 26 1.20 3.19 5.60
C SER A 26 -0.31 2.98 5.47
N SER A 27 -1.10 3.47 6.43
CA SER A 27 -2.56 3.52 6.38
C SER A 27 -3.05 4.67 5.47
N THR A 28 -4.35 4.72 5.22
CA THR A 28 -5.04 5.76 4.46
C THR A 28 -6.43 5.97 5.05
N PRO A 29 -7.12 7.10 4.78
CA PRO A 29 -8.48 7.31 5.27
C PRO A 29 -9.43 6.15 4.93
N LEU A 30 -9.29 5.61 3.72
CA LEU A 30 -10.10 4.47 3.27
C LEU A 30 -9.80 3.18 4.07
N ALA A 31 -8.54 2.97 4.47
CA ALA A 31 -8.17 1.87 5.36
C ALA A 31 -8.76 2.06 6.76
N ASP A 32 -8.62 3.25 7.30
CA ASP A 32 -9.02 3.58 8.67
C ASP A 32 -10.55 3.54 8.84
N THR A 33 -11.30 4.08 7.88
CA THR A 33 -12.78 4.00 7.89
C THR A 33 -13.27 2.55 7.72
N THR A 34 -12.57 1.74 6.90
CA THR A 34 -12.90 0.32 6.75
C THR A 34 -12.60 -0.46 8.02
N LEU A 35 -11.47 -0.19 8.69
CA LEU A 35 -11.10 -0.82 9.96
C LEU A 35 -12.09 -0.44 11.06
N ALA A 36 -12.49 0.85 11.14
CA ALA A 36 -13.49 1.32 12.09
C ALA A 36 -14.83 0.60 11.87
N ALA A 37 -15.31 0.54 10.63
CA ALA A 37 -16.55 -0.16 10.30
C ALA A 37 -16.51 -1.66 10.66
N LEU A 38 -15.39 -2.34 10.44
CA LEU A 38 -15.18 -3.72 10.86
C LEU A 38 -15.17 -3.87 12.38
N ALA A 39 -14.50 -2.94 13.09
CA ALA A 39 -14.44 -2.94 14.54
C ALA A 39 -15.83 -2.77 15.16
N GLU A 40 -16.64 -1.84 14.65
CA GLU A 40 -18.02 -1.61 15.10
C GLU A 40 -18.95 -2.78 14.75
N GLN A 41 -18.92 -3.25 13.50
CA GLN A 41 -19.80 -4.32 13.02
C GLN A 41 -19.61 -5.63 13.78
N TYR A 42 -18.37 -5.93 14.19
CA TYR A 42 -18.03 -7.22 14.81
C TYR A 42 -17.68 -7.09 16.31
N ASP A 43 -17.94 -5.94 16.93
CA ASP A 43 -17.69 -5.67 18.35
C ASP A 43 -16.22 -5.97 18.74
N LEU A 44 -15.29 -5.28 18.08
CA LEU A 44 -13.84 -5.36 18.28
C LEU A 44 -13.30 -3.98 18.70
N PRO A 45 -13.69 -3.47 19.90
CA PRO A 45 -13.42 -2.08 20.30
C PRO A 45 -11.94 -1.75 20.40
N GLU A 46 -11.05 -2.72 20.62
CA GLU A 46 -9.61 -2.52 20.67
C GLU A 46 -8.98 -2.11 19.34
N LEU A 47 -9.69 -2.28 18.22
CA LEU A 47 -9.22 -1.84 16.90
C LEU A 47 -9.53 -0.38 16.62
N LEU A 48 -10.56 0.20 17.24
CA LEU A 48 -10.99 1.58 17.00
C LEU A 48 -9.88 2.62 17.25
N PRO A 49 -9.09 2.53 18.35
CA PRO A 49 -8.02 3.49 18.57
C PRO A 49 -6.95 3.51 17.47
N LEU A 50 -6.77 2.40 16.74
CA LEU A 50 -5.77 2.29 15.67
C LEU A 50 -6.14 3.07 14.40
N THR A 51 -7.37 3.59 14.30
CA THR A 51 -7.88 4.25 13.10
C THR A 51 -7.55 5.75 13.01
N LYS A 52 -7.00 6.35 14.09
CA LYS A 52 -6.60 7.76 14.11
C LYS A 52 -5.37 7.94 15.00
N TYR A 53 -4.44 8.78 14.55
CA TYR A 53 -3.21 9.06 15.29
C TYR A 53 -3.47 9.53 16.73
N GLY A 54 -4.38 10.49 16.93
CA GLY A 54 -4.67 11.01 18.27
C GLY A 54 -5.25 9.97 19.22
N THR A 55 -6.19 9.14 18.76
CA THR A 55 -6.76 8.05 19.58
C THR A 55 -5.73 6.95 19.86
N TRP A 56 -4.90 6.64 18.87
CA TRP A 56 -3.81 5.67 19.03
C TRP A 56 -2.84 6.08 20.14
N LYS A 57 -2.32 7.32 20.04
CA LYS A 57 -1.34 7.84 21.01
C LYS A 57 -1.88 7.88 22.45
N ARG A 58 -3.18 8.15 22.63
CA ARG A 58 -3.80 8.16 23.98
C ARG A 58 -4.05 6.76 24.51
N THR A 59 -4.44 5.82 23.66
CA THR A 59 -4.88 4.49 24.10
C THR A 59 -3.74 3.51 24.14
N TYR A 60 -2.83 3.57 23.18
CA TYR A 60 -1.73 2.62 23.01
C TYR A 60 -0.39 3.34 22.84
N PRO A 61 0.07 4.12 23.85
CA PRO A 61 1.30 4.91 23.74
C PRO A 61 2.56 4.04 23.53
N ASP A 62 2.51 2.78 23.93
CA ASP A 62 3.62 1.83 23.82
C ASP A 62 3.65 1.06 22.47
N ILE A 63 2.62 1.20 21.64
CA ILE A 63 2.59 0.65 20.30
C ILE A 63 3.05 1.74 19.34
N THR A 64 4.24 1.59 18.78
CA THR A 64 4.85 2.61 17.93
C THR A 64 4.08 2.82 16.64
N CYS A 65 3.74 4.08 16.35
CA CYS A 65 3.18 4.50 15.08
C CYS A 65 3.91 5.75 14.58
N GLY A 66 3.52 6.27 13.43
CA GLY A 66 3.97 7.55 12.90
C GLY A 66 2.81 8.39 12.40
N LEU A 67 2.94 9.70 12.50
CA LEU A 67 1.95 10.67 12.04
C LEU A 67 1.86 10.68 10.52
N LYS A 68 0.65 10.57 9.96
CA LYS A 68 0.42 10.66 8.52
C LYS A 68 -0.72 11.60 8.17
N ARG A 69 -0.40 12.86 7.88
CA ARG A 69 -1.33 13.90 7.43
C ARG A 69 -1.78 13.73 5.98
N GLY A 70 -1.03 12.96 5.19
CA GLY A 70 -1.30 12.78 3.77
C GLY A 70 -0.12 12.21 3.01
N PHE A 71 0.11 12.77 1.83
CA PHE A 71 1.18 12.38 0.92
C PHE A 71 2.03 13.59 0.55
N SER A 72 3.36 13.42 0.55
CA SER A 72 4.33 14.40 0.08
C SER A 72 5.13 13.80 -1.05
N TYR A 73 5.21 14.49 -2.18
CA TYR A 73 5.92 14.05 -3.39
C TYR A 73 6.93 15.08 -3.81
N PHE A 74 8.14 14.63 -4.14
CA PHE A 74 9.27 15.47 -4.55
C PHE A 74 9.90 14.92 -5.82
N GLY A 75 9.92 15.71 -6.88
CA GLY A 75 10.60 15.38 -8.12
C GLY A 75 12.10 15.67 -8.04
N HIS A 76 12.91 14.72 -8.47
CA HIS A 76 14.35 14.87 -8.53
C HIS A 76 14.86 14.65 -9.95
N SER A 77 15.59 15.63 -10.48
CA SER A 77 16.36 15.50 -11.70
C SER A 77 17.85 15.56 -11.39
N VAL A 78 18.64 14.88 -12.21
CA VAL A 78 20.10 14.89 -12.08
C VAL A 78 20.61 16.34 -12.21
N ASP A 79 21.48 16.76 -11.30
CA ASP A 79 22.13 18.06 -11.29
C ASP A 79 21.26 19.32 -11.12
N ARG A 80 19.95 19.17 -10.87
CA ARG A 80 19.07 20.29 -10.59
C ARG A 80 18.80 20.44 -9.09
N LYS A 81 18.85 21.68 -8.58
CA LYS A 81 18.36 21.97 -7.23
C LYS A 81 16.84 21.84 -7.18
N PRO A 82 16.27 21.31 -6.08
CA PRO A 82 14.81 21.30 -5.89
C PRO A 82 14.24 22.72 -6.07
N CYS A 83 13.04 22.80 -6.65
CA CYS A 83 12.27 24.05 -6.75
C CYS A 83 10.83 23.81 -6.31
N GLU A 84 10.05 24.88 -6.13
CA GLU A 84 8.64 24.78 -5.72
C GLU A 84 7.81 23.94 -6.70
N ALA A 85 8.10 24.01 -7.98
CA ALA A 85 7.41 23.24 -9.02
C ALA A 85 7.72 21.73 -8.98
N ASP A 86 8.71 21.30 -8.19
CA ASP A 86 9.08 19.90 -8.04
C ASP A 86 8.46 19.30 -6.76
N GLN A 87 7.36 19.87 -6.26
CA GLN A 87 6.70 19.44 -5.03
C GLN A 87 5.18 19.29 -5.24
N MET A 88 4.61 18.28 -4.62
CA MET A 88 3.17 18.11 -4.50
C MET A 88 2.84 17.54 -3.12
N LEU A 89 2.01 18.24 -2.34
CA LEU A 89 1.53 17.79 -1.05
C LEU A 89 0.00 17.67 -1.07
N VAL A 90 -0.51 16.49 -0.68
CA VAL A 90 -1.94 16.20 -0.67
C VAL A 90 -2.37 15.83 0.74
N ALA A 91 -3.12 16.70 1.40
CA ALA A 91 -3.65 16.44 2.73
C ALA A 91 -4.78 15.39 2.67
N ALA A 92 -4.71 14.42 3.58
CA ALA A 92 -5.74 13.41 3.82
C ALA A 92 -6.51 13.68 5.11
N SER A 93 -6.01 14.57 5.98
CA SER A 93 -6.64 14.95 7.24
C SER A 93 -6.42 16.42 7.55
N SER A 94 -7.34 17.00 8.34
CA SER A 94 -7.31 18.43 8.73
C SER A 94 -6.41 18.72 9.95
N SER A 95 -6.10 17.71 10.74
CA SER A 95 -5.31 17.85 11.97
C SER A 95 -4.51 16.58 12.28
N ASP A 96 -3.51 16.70 13.15
CA ASP A 96 -2.74 15.53 13.64
C ASP A 96 -3.64 14.56 14.40
N GLU A 97 -4.60 15.09 15.16
CA GLU A 97 -5.54 14.30 15.96
C GLU A 97 -6.36 13.31 15.12
N THR A 98 -6.80 13.75 13.94
CA THR A 98 -7.67 12.98 13.04
C THR A 98 -6.92 12.29 11.90
N SER A 99 -5.60 12.38 11.90
CA SER A 99 -4.78 11.85 10.80
C SER A 99 -4.67 10.34 10.81
N ASP A 100 -4.33 9.81 9.64
CA ASP A 100 -3.91 8.43 9.45
C ASP A 100 -2.58 8.15 10.15
N THR A 101 -2.12 6.91 10.10
CA THR A 101 -0.90 6.48 10.78
C THR A 101 0.02 5.66 9.89
N HIS A 102 1.30 5.72 10.21
CA HIS A 102 2.25 4.68 9.82
C HIS A 102 2.30 3.62 10.92
N TRP A 103 2.21 2.36 10.53
CA TRP A 103 2.19 1.21 11.43
C TRP A 103 3.58 0.61 11.53
N LEU A 104 4.25 0.74 12.66
CA LEU A 104 5.45 -0.06 12.90
C LEU A 104 5.04 -1.52 13.04
N ARG A 105 5.22 -2.28 11.97
CA ARG A 105 4.62 -3.62 11.82
C ARG A 105 5.06 -4.62 12.88
N SER A 106 6.29 -4.48 13.43
CA SER A 106 6.71 -5.31 14.56
C SER A 106 5.76 -5.19 15.75
N ASP A 107 5.37 -3.97 16.09
CA ASP A 107 4.57 -3.67 17.27
C ASP A 107 3.08 -3.93 16.99
N VAL A 108 2.59 -3.45 15.86
CA VAL A 108 1.16 -3.60 15.49
C VAL A 108 0.79 -5.06 15.23
N ASP A 109 1.63 -5.81 14.50
CA ASP A 109 1.36 -7.20 14.21
C ASP A 109 1.39 -8.05 15.50
N ALA A 110 2.31 -7.76 16.43
CA ALA A 110 2.36 -8.41 17.74
C ALA A 110 1.10 -8.12 18.58
N PHE A 111 0.67 -6.85 18.60
CA PHE A 111 -0.57 -6.45 19.27
C PHE A 111 -1.79 -7.18 18.69
N LEU A 112 -1.95 -7.17 17.36
CA LEU A 112 -3.09 -7.82 16.71
C LEU A 112 -3.08 -9.33 16.92
N PHE A 113 -1.91 -9.95 16.94
CA PHE A 113 -1.73 -11.37 17.23
C PHE A 113 -2.16 -11.68 18.66
N GLU A 114 -1.71 -10.90 19.65
CA GLU A 114 -2.14 -11.03 21.04
C GLU A 114 -3.66 -10.87 21.20
N GLN A 115 -4.25 -9.83 20.58
CA GLN A 115 -5.71 -9.64 20.62
C GLN A 115 -6.45 -10.83 20.02
N ALA A 116 -5.97 -11.41 18.93
CA ALA A 116 -6.58 -12.61 18.36
C ALA A 116 -6.62 -13.77 19.37
N GLY A 117 -5.54 -13.98 20.13
CA GLY A 117 -5.49 -14.97 21.21
C GLY A 117 -6.55 -14.73 22.31
N ARG A 118 -6.80 -13.47 22.68
CA ARG A 118 -7.85 -13.09 23.66
C ARG A 118 -9.27 -13.44 23.20
N TYR A 119 -9.47 -13.48 21.88
CA TYR A 119 -10.73 -13.96 21.26
C TYR A 119 -10.77 -15.48 21.07
N GLY A 120 -9.81 -16.23 21.64
CA GLY A 120 -9.79 -17.69 21.58
C GLY A 120 -9.26 -18.29 20.28
N VAL A 121 -8.56 -17.49 19.46
CA VAL A 121 -7.85 -18.00 18.29
C VAL A 121 -6.68 -18.87 18.74
N VAL A 122 -6.60 -20.10 18.25
CA VAL A 122 -5.45 -20.99 18.49
C VAL A 122 -4.28 -20.52 17.62
N GLN A 123 -3.11 -20.36 18.21
CA GLN A 123 -1.97 -19.69 17.59
C GLN A 123 -0.74 -20.58 17.51
N PHE A 124 -0.15 -20.69 16.31
CA PHE A 124 1.08 -21.44 16.05
C PHE A 124 2.11 -20.51 15.42
N GLU A 125 3.10 -20.10 16.20
CA GLU A 125 4.21 -19.23 15.76
C GLU A 125 5.50 -20.02 15.57
N GLY A 126 6.40 -19.53 14.71
CA GLY A 126 7.64 -20.21 14.36
C GLY A 126 7.34 -21.56 13.74
N ALA A 127 6.24 -21.67 13.03
CA ALA A 127 5.71 -22.92 12.52
C ALA A 127 6.30 -23.29 11.15
N SER A 128 6.61 -24.58 11.03
CA SER A 128 6.84 -25.23 9.75
C SER A 128 5.75 -26.27 9.52
N TYR A 129 5.08 -26.25 8.37
CA TYR A 129 3.93 -27.10 8.13
C TYR A 129 3.80 -27.51 6.66
N SER A 130 3.09 -28.60 6.43
CA SER A 130 2.58 -29.03 5.13
C SER A 130 1.05 -28.95 5.13
N LEU A 131 0.50 -28.67 3.94
CA LEU A 131 -0.95 -28.68 3.71
C LEU A 131 -1.33 -29.90 2.87
N ALA A 132 -2.46 -30.50 3.20
CA ALA A 132 -3.15 -31.47 2.36
C ALA A 132 -4.66 -31.16 2.45
N GLY A 133 -5.38 -31.35 1.37
CA GLY A 133 -6.82 -31.06 1.37
C GLY A 133 -7.50 -31.55 0.11
N ASP A 134 -8.83 -31.61 0.20
CA ASP A 134 -9.75 -31.94 -0.86
C ASP A 134 -10.89 -30.93 -0.92
N ASP A 135 -11.96 -31.26 -1.60
CA ASP A 135 -13.16 -30.40 -1.73
C ASP A 135 -13.97 -30.25 -0.44
N GLU A 136 -13.68 -31.02 0.60
CA GLU A 136 -14.43 -30.99 1.85
C GLU A 136 -13.61 -30.38 3.00
N ASN A 137 -12.36 -30.81 3.16
CA ASN A 137 -11.56 -30.45 4.32
C ASN A 137 -10.09 -30.20 3.97
N TRP A 138 -9.45 -29.40 4.79
CA TRP A 138 -8.02 -29.13 4.79
C TRP A 138 -7.36 -29.71 6.04
N SER A 139 -6.16 -30.22 5.89
CA SER A 139 -5.30 -30.64 7.00
C SER A 139 -3.96 -29.89 6.94
N ALA A 140 -3.57 -29.29 8.05
CA ALA A 140 -2.24 -28.72 8.26
C ALA A 140 -1.51 -29.56 9.31
N THR A 141 -0.36 -30.13 8.94
CA THR A 141 0.47 -30.93 9.86
C THR A 141 1.87 -30.34 9.90
N GLY A 142 2.42 -30.14 11.11
CA GLY A 142 3.70 -29.48 11.24
C GLY A 142 4.22 -29.45 12.66
N THR A 143 5.19 -28.57 12.87
CA THR A 143 5.78 -28.28 14.19
C THR A 143 5.73 -26.78 14.46
N ALA A 144 5.45 -26.42 15.70
CA ALA A 144 5.56 -25.06 16.23
C ALA A 144 6.15 -25.14 17.64
N ASN A 145 7.14 -24.31 17.95
CA ASN A 145 7.82 -24.35 19.27
C ASN A 145 8.28 -25.76 19.67
N GLU A 146 8.88 -26.50 18.72
CA GLU A 146 9.38 -27.87 18.91
C GLU A 146 8.29 -28.94 19.17
N SER A 147 7.02 -28.54 19.20
CA SER A 147 5.89 -29.44 19.40
C SER A 147 5.17 -29.70 18.07
N GLY A 148 4.82 -30.97 17.84
CA GLY A 148 4.01 -31.35 16.66
C GLY A 148 2.57 -30.85 16.80
N PHE A 149 1.96 -30.47 15.68
CA PHE A 149 0.52 -30.17 15.61
C PHE A 149 -0.11 -30.77 14.36
N GLN A 150 -1.40 -31.04 14.46
CA GLN A 150 -2.26 -31.38 13.33
C GLN A 150 -3.60 -30.67 13.50
N ILE A 151 -4.02 -29.98 12.45
CA ILE A 151 -5.29 -29.22 12.40
C ILE A 151 -6.08 -29.70 11.19
N THR A 152 -7.38 -29.88 11.39
CA THR A 152 -8.34 -30.05 10.29
C THR A 152 -9.26 -28.84 10.26
N ALA A 153 -9.50 -28.27 9.08
CA ALA A 153 -10.35 -27.12 8.89
C ALA A 153 -11.26 -27.30 7.66
N ALA A 154 -12.50 -26.87 7.76
CA ALA A 154 -13.43 -26.84 6.64
C ALA A 154 -13.10 -25.72 5.63
N PHE A 155 -12.37 -24.69 6.05
CA PHE A 155 -12.00 -23.56 5.20
C PHE A 155 -10.62 -23.01 5.55
N ILE A 156 -9.84 -22.63 4.51
CA ILE A 156 -8.56 -21.93 4.68
C ILE A 156 -8.65 -20.50 4.13
N VAL A 157 -8.16 -19.55 4.93
CA VAL A 157 -7.87 -18.19 4.47
C VAL A 157 -6.36 -18.03 4.36
N ASP A 158 -5.86 -17.85 3.15
CA ASP A 158 -4.44 -17.66 2.90
C ASP A 158 -4.04 -16.17 2.96
N THR A 159 -3.15 -15.87 3.89
CA THR A 159 -2.60 -14.53 4.14
C THR A 159 -1.08 -14.49 4.02
N THR A 160 -0.47 -15.52 3.41
CA THR A 160 0.99 -15.73 3.40
C THR A 160 1.75 -14.82 2.43
N GLY A 161 1.04 -14.07 1.60
CA GLY A 161 1.65 -13.15 0.66
C GLY A 161 2.31 -13.86 -0.54
N SER A 162 3.58 -13.54 -0.83
CA SER A 162 4.28 -14.03 -2.03
C SER A 162 4.61 -15.53 -2.03
N ASP A 163 4.68 -16.15 -0.86
CA ASP A 163 5.11 -17.55 -0.69
C ASP A 163 3.95 -18.46 -0.26
N SER A 164 2.85 -18.41 -1.02
CA SER A 164 1.65 -19.19 -0.73
C SER A 164 1.85 -20.70 -0.96
N ALA A 165 1.86 -21.46 0.13
CA ALA A 165 1.83 -22.93 0.08
C ALA A 165 0.49 -23.44 -0.48
N LEU A 166 -0.61 -22.78 -0.16
CA LEU A 166 -1.96 -23.12 -0.63
C LEU A 166 -2.07 -22.98 -2.15
N LEU A 167 -1.70 -21.83 -2.72
CA LEU A 167 -1.79 -21.61 -4.17
C LEU A 167 -0.88 -22.59 -4.95
N ARG A 168 0.29 -22.93 -4.40
CA ARG A 168 1.16 -23.96 -4.99
C ARG A 168 0.53 -25.35 -4.92
N GLN A 169 -0.04 -25.72 -3.77
CA GLN A 169 -0.74 -27.01 -3.58
C GLN A 169 -1.90 -27.16 -4.57
N LEU A 170 -2.69 -26.11 -4.75
CA LEU A 170 -3.81 -26.04 -5.68
C LEU A 170 -3.39 -25.87 -7.15
N LYS A 171 -2.09 -25.67 -7.41
CA LYS A 171 -1.53 -25.41 -8.75
C LYS A 171 -2.22 -24.22 -9.44
N ILE A 172 -2.58 -23.18 -8.68
CA ILE A 172 -3.19 -21.96 -9.24
C ILE A 172 -2.16 -21.25 -10.13
N PRO A 173 -2.45 -21.05 -11.42
CA PRO A 173 -1.48 -20.43 -12.33
C PRO A 173 -1.22 -18.96 -11.98
N SER A 174 0.01 -18.52 -12.24
CA SER A 174 0.35 -17.09 -12.25
C SER A 174 -0.03 -16.44 -13.57
N GLN A 175 -0.57 -15.24 -13.51
CA GLN A 175 -0.77 -14.37 -14.67
C GLN A 175 0.01 -13.05 -14.55
N THR A 176 1.09 -13.02 -13.80
CA THR A 176 1.96 -11.84 -13.59
C THR A 176 2.43 -11.22 -14.91
N ALA A 177 2.54 -12.00 -15.98
CA ALA A 177 2.98 -11.54 -17.29
C ALA A 177 2.03 -10.51 -17.95
N VAL A 178 0.74 -10.45 -17.54
CA VAL A 178 -0.21 -9.48 -18.09
C VAL A 178 -0.07 -8.10 -17.45
N LEU A 179 0.62 -8.00 -16.30
CA LEU A 179 0.82 -6.74 -15.59
C LEU A 179 1.78 -5.82 -16.34
N ARG A 180 1.43 -4.54 -16.35
CA ARG A 180 2.18 -3.47 -17.03
C ARG A 180 3.40 -3.01 -16.25
N THR A 181 3.32 -3.08 -14.91
CA THR A 181 4.43 -2.71 -14.03
C THR A 181 5.45 -3.84 -13.91
N ASN A 182 6.71 -3.48 -13.83
CA ASN A 182 7.81 -4.40 -13.56
C ASN A 182 8.88 -3.68 -12.76
N SER A 183 8.84 -3.82 -11.44
CA SER A 183 9.76 -3.16 -10.52
C SER A 183 10.21 -4.10 -9.41
N ARG A 184 11.29 -3.72 -8.73
CA ARG A 184 11.82 -4.37 -7.53
C ARG A 184 12.12 -3.32 -6.47
N ALA A 185 12.31 -3.73 -5.22
CA ALA A 185 12.60 -2.81 -4.13
C ALA A 185 13.88 -3.18 -3.38
N ILE A 186 14.54 -2.13 -2.85
CA ILE A 186 15.60 -2.23 -1.84
C ILE A 186 15.16 -1.41 -0.65
N PHE A 187 15.11 -2.00 0.54
CA PHE A 187 14.50 -1.32 1.69
C PHE A 187 15.08 -1.75 3.03
N GLY A 188 14.81 -0.92 4.05
CA GLY A 188 15.08 -1.18 5.44
C GLY A 188 14.57 -0.07 6.34
N HIS A 189 14.78 -0.22 7.62
CA HIS A 189 14.55 0.84 8.60
C HIS A 189 15.88 1.50 8.96
N PHE A 190 15.83 2.80 9.12
CA PHE A 190 17.01 3.63 9.32
C PHE A 190 16.84 4.51 10.57
N ALA A 191 17.96 4.71 11.26
CA ALA A 191 18.14 5.81 12.21
C ALA A 191 18.85 6.97 11.53
N ASN A 192 18.73 8.17 12.09
CA ASN A 192 19.47 9.39 11.72
C ASN A 192 19.26 9.84 10.26
N VAL A 193 18.09 9.65 9.70
CA VAL A 193 17.71 10.24 8.41
C VAL A 193 17.28 11.68 8.66
N ALA A 194 17.89 12.66 7.96
CA ALA A 194 17.50 14.06 8.06
C ALA A 194 16.03 14.25 7.58
N THR A 195 15.34 15.26 8.13
CA THR A 195 13.96 15.54 7.69
C THR A 195 13.97 16.19 6.31
N VAL A 196 12.92 15.94 5.53
CA VAL A 196 12.74 16.63 4.24
C VAL A 196 12.55 18.13 4.47
N ASP A 197 11.81 18.52 5.50
CA ASP A 197 11.61 19.92 5.87
C ASP A 197 12.93 20.66 6.11
N ASP A 198 13.88 20.06 6.84
CA ASP A 198 15.20 20.66 7.07
C ASP A 198 16.00 20.76 5.77
N MET A 199 15.99 19.71 4.96
CA MET A 199 16.68 19.68 3.67
C MET A 199 16.17 20.76 2.69
N LEU A 200 14.85 21.01 2.66
CA LEU A 200 14.24 22.06 1.83
C LEU A 200 14.64 23.46 2.32
N ARG A 201 14.56 23.70 3.64
CA ARG A 201 14.96 24.99 4.25
C ARG A 201 16.44 25.29 4.04
N GLU A 202 17.33 24.31 4.23
CA GLU A 202 18.75 24.43 3.92
C GLU A 202 19.00 24.72 2.43
N GLY A 203 18.13 24.21 1.56
CA GLY A 203 18.13 24.53 0.12
C GLY A 203 17.61 25.91 -0.23
N GLY A 204 17.08 26.66 0.75
CA GLY A 204 16.50 28.00 0.59
C GLY A 204 15.09 28.02 0.04
N LEU A 205 14.35 26.90 0.12
CA LEU A 205 12.95 26.83 -0.32
C LEU A 205 11.99 27.33 0.77
N ASP A 206 10.97 28.08 0.36
CA ASP A 206 9.88 28.50 1.22
C ASP A 206 8.86 27.38 1.37
N CYS A 207 8.70 26.89 2.60
CA CYS A 207 7.74 25.86 2.96
C CYS A 207 6.46 26.43 3.59
N SER A 208 6.24 27.74 3.58
CA SER A 208 5.10 28.41 4.24
C SER A 208 3.73 28.01 3.65
N ARG A 209 3.71 27.56 2.40
CA ARG A 209 2.50 27.10 1.71
C ARG A 209 2.18 25.63 1.94
N HIS A 210 3.08 24.87 2.57
CA HIS A 210 2.84 23.44 2.81
C HIS A 210 1.65 23.25 3.76
N PRO A 211 0.68 22.39 3.43
CA PRO A 211 -0.51 22.17 4.27
C PRO A 211 -0.18 21.42 5.58
N PHE A 212 0.98 20.79 5.64
CA PHE A 212 1.52 20.06 6.81
C PHE A 212 3.04 19.90 6.66
N PRO A 213 3.78 19.58 7.76
CA PRO A 213 5.20 19.24 7.67
C PRO A 213 5.43 18.05 6.74
N CYS A 214 6.37 18.15 5.81
CA CYS A 214 6.60 17.13 4.77
C CYS A 214 6.75 15.71 5.31
N ASP A 215 7.49 15.58 6.42
CA ASP A 215 7.76 14.29 7.06
C ASP A 215 6.59 13.76 7.90
N ALA A 216 5.56 14.56 8.15
CA ALA A 216 4.29 14.12 8.75
C ALA A 216 3.36 13.49 7.70
N ALA A 217 3.89 12.74 6.76
CA ALA A 217 3.19 12.14 5.64
C ALA A 217 3.92 10.91 5.10
N ALA A 218 3.31 10.19 4.18
CA ALA A 218 4.05 9.26 3.34
C ALA A 218 4.83 10.09 2.31
N VAL A 219 6.14 10.17 2.48
CA VAL A 219 7.04 10.92 1.60
C VAL A 219 7.44 10.06 0.41
N HIS A 220 7.40 10.65 -0.78
CA HIS A 220 7.81 10.02 -2.03
C HIS A 220 8.81 10.89 -2.76
N HIS A 221 9.99 10.35 -3.05
CA HIS A 221 10.96 10.97 -3.92
C HIS A 221 10.88 10.30 -5.29
N VAL A 222 10.46 11.04 -6.30
CA VAL A 222 10.31 10.57 -7.68
C VAL A 222 11.62 10.78 -8.42
N LEU A 223 12.19 9.70 -8.97
CA LEU A 223 13.45 9.62 -9.66
C LEU A 223 13.20 9.25 -11.13
N ASN A 224 14.18 9.43 -12.01
CA ASN A 224 14.04 9.09 -13.42
C ASN A 224 13.82 7.60 -13.70
N ASN A 225 14.27 6.72 -12.80
CA ASN A 225 14.24 5.27 -12.96
C ASN A 225 13.45 4.54 -11.86
N GLY A 226 12.65 5.26 -11.09
CA GLY A 226 11.89 4.72 -9.98
C GLY A 226 11.50 5.78 -8.97
N TRP A 227 11.28 5.37 -7.75
CA TRP A 227 10.90 6.27 -6.66
C TRP A 227 11.33 5.71 -5.30
N MET A 228 11.38 6.55 -4.25
CA MET A 228 11.68 6.14 -2.89
C MET A 228 10.52 6.52 -1.98
N TRP A 229 10.09 5.62 -1.08
CA TRP A 229 9.25 5.98 0.05
C TRP A 229 10.08 6.31 1.29
N GLN A 230 9.55 7.17 2.14
CA GLN A 230 10.02 7.38 3.50
C GLN A 230 8.81 7.53 4.42
N LEU A 231 8.77 6.75 5.49
CA LEU A 231 7.74 6.78 6.52
C LEU A 231 8.43 6.97 7.85
N ARG A 232 8.16 8.08 8.52
CA ARG A 232 8.77 8.40 9.80
C ARG A 232 7.88 7.96 10.94
N PHE A 233 8.47 7.25 11.90
CA PHE A 233 7.82 6.84 13.14
C PHE A 233 8.16 7.78 14.29
N ASP A 234 7.34 7.73 15.36
CA ASP A 234 7.47 8.60 16.53
C ASP A 234 8.77 8.35 17.32
N ASP A 235 9.34 7.14 17.23
CA ASP A 235 10.66 6.79 17.78
C ASP A 235 11.83 7.30 16.93
N LYS A 236 11.54 8.10 15.90
CA LYS A 236 12.48 8.65 14.93
C LYS A 236 13.04 7.64 13.93
N THR A 237 12.64 6.38 14.00
CA THR A 237 12.92 5.41 12.94
C THR A 237 12.28 5.86 11.62
N VAL A 238 12.96 5.64 10.50
CA VAL A 238 12.43 5.87 9.15
C VAL A 238 12.44 4.57 8.38
N SER A 239 11.25 4.10 8.00
CA SER A 239 11.15 3.09 6.95
C SER A 239 11.42 3.75 5.61
N ALA A 240 12.41 3.28 4.87
CA ALA A 240 12.71 3.79 3.54
C ALA A 240 13.00 2.67 2.56
N GLY A 241 12.59 2.88 1.32
CA GLY A 241 12.88 1.92 0.26
C GLY A 241 12.82 2.53 -1.13
N LEU A 242 13.78 2.14 -1.94
CA LEU A 242 13.85 2.44 -3.37
C LEU A 242 13.04 1.40 -4.14
N VAL A 243 12.15 1.83 -5.00
CA VAL A 243 11.44 1.01 -5.97
C VAL A 243 11.94 1.38 -7.36
N LEU A 244 12.57 0.44 -8.04
CA LEU A 244 13.28 0.65 -9.30
C LEU A 244 12.54 -0.02 -10.45
N ASP A 245 12.34 0.71 -11.55
CA ASP A 245 11.74 0.17 -12.78
C ASP A 245 12.76 -0.71 -13.52
N ASP A 246 12.50 -2.01 -13.55
CA ASP A 246 13.39 -2.98 -14.24
C ASP A 246 13.29 -2.94 -15.76
N ARG A 247 12.33 -2.19 -16.33
CA ARG A 247 12.25 -1.94 -17.78
C ARG A 247 13.22 -0.84 -18.22
N SER A 248 13.71 -0.03 -17.28
CA SER A 248 14.69 1.03 -17.58
C SER A 248 16.05 0.43 -17.92
N SER A 249 16.81 1.11 -18.80
CA SER A 249 18.09 0.63 -19.34
C SER A 249 19.20 0.37 -18.31
N GLY A 250 18.98 0.76 -17.06
CA GLY A 250 19.91 0.53 -15.92
C GLY A 250 19.63 -0.73 -15.11
N GLY A 251 18.42 -1.32 -15.21
CA GLY A 251 17.97 -2.38 -14.32
C GLY A 251 18.83 -3.65 -14.34
N ALA A 252 19.21 -4.11 -15.52
CA ALA A 252 20.00 -5.35 -15.65
C ALA A 252 21.44 -5.24 -15.14
N LYS A 253 22.07 -4.06 -15.20
CA LYS A 253 23.44 -3.84 -14.72
C LYS A 253 23.51 -3.72 -13.20
N SER A 254 22.51 -3.13 -12.58
CA SER A 254 22.46 -2.92 -11.12
C SER A 254 22.22 -4.23 -10.35
N LEU A 255 21.58 -5.26 -10.96
CA LEU A 255 21.40 -6.58 -10.36
C LEU A 255 22.72 -7.33 -10.09
N GLN A 256 23.83 -6.91 -10.69
CA GLN A 256 25.17 -7.47 -10.42
C GLN A 256 25.80 -6.98 -9.13
N LEU A 257 25.27 -5.88 -8.57
CA LEU A 257 25.75 -5.31 -7.31
C LEU A 257 25.13 -6.07 -6.11
N ASN A 258 25.83 -6.06 -4.99
CA ASN A 258 25.19 -6.44 -3.73
C ASN A 258 24.16 -5.37 -3.34
N THR A 259 23.27 -5.70 -2.42
CA THR A 259 22.12 -4.83 -2.05
C THR A 259 22.55 -3.47 -1.53
N ARG A 260 23.63 -3.41 -0.73
CA ARG A 260 24.14 -2.17 -0.17
C ARG A 260 24.77 -1.28 -1.23
N ASP A 261 25.60 -1.83 -2.09
CA ASP A 261 26.28 -1.07 -3.16
C ASP A 261 25.25 -0.50 -4.15
N GLU A 262 24.18 -1.27 -4.45
CA GLU A 262 23.11 -0.79 -5.31
C GLU A 262 22.35 0.38 -4.66
N TRP A 263 22.00 0.29 -3.37
CA TRP A 263 21.41 1.38 -2.62
C TRP A 263 22.28 2.63 -2.66
N ASP A 264 23.56 2.50 -2.31
CA ASP A 264 24.49 3.62 -2.27
C ASP A 264 24.68 4.24 -3.67
N GLN A 265 24.71 3.45 -4.73
CA GLN A 265 24.78 3.93 -6.11
C GLN A 265 23.53 4.77 -6.48
N GLN A 266 22.33 4.32 -6.11
CA GLN A 266 21.11 5.08 -6.37
C GLN A 266 21.09 6.40 -5.61
N LEU A 267 21.54 6.43 -4.36
CA LEU A 267 21.68 7.68 -3.60
C LEU A 267 22.69 8.64 -4.24
N GLN A 268 23.80 8.12 -4.81
CA GLN A 268 24.78 8.98 -5.51
C GLN A 268 24.18 9.70 -6.72
N ASN A 269 23.18 9.12 -7.38
CA ASN A 269 22.49 9.71 -8.53
C ASN A 269 21.53 10.85 -8.16
N CYS A 270 21.25 11.06 -6.86
CA CYS A 270 20.37 12.12 -6.37
C CYS A 270 21.04 12.87 -5.22
N SER A 271 21.51 14.08 -5.48
CA SER A 271 22.26 14.91 -4.50
C SER A 271 21.43 15.18 -3.23
N PHE A 272 20.13 15.33 -3.34
CA PHE A 272 19.22 15.51 -2.19
C PHE A 272 19.23 14.27 -1.30
N LEU A 273 18.96 13.09 -1.83
CA LEU A 273 18.92 11.84 -1.07
C LEU A 273 20.29 11.48 -0.49
N ARG A 274 21.37 11.68 -1.24
CA ARG A 274 22.74 11.47 -0.76
C ARG A 274 23.01 12.29 0.51
N ARG A 275 22.62 13.58 0.52
CA ARG A 275 22.78 14.45 1.69
C ARG A 275 21.88 14.02 2.84
N GLN A 276 20.61 13.72 2.55
CA GLN A 276 19.63 13.31 3.53
C GLN A 276 20.04 12.04 4.30
N PHE A 277 20.65 11.08 3.60
CA PHE A 277 21.09 9.80 4.15
C PHE A 277 22.56 9.79 4.59
N THR A 278 23.28 10.93 4.61
CA THR A 278 24.71 10.99 4.96
C THR A 278 25.03 10.35 6.31
N ASN A 279 24.18 10.55 7.32
CA ASN A 279 24.37 10.02 8.67
C ASN A 279 23.43 8.85 8.97
N ALA A 280 22.68 8.36 7.97
CA ALA A 280 21.70 7.31 8.16
C ALA A 280 22.37 5.95 8.39
N ALA A 281 21.86 5.21 9.36
CA ALA A 281 22.29 3.85 9.66
C ALA A 281 21.12 2.89 9.53
N VAL A 282 21.31 1.77 8.84
CA VAL A 282 20.33 0.68 8.78
C VAL A 282 20.24 0.03 10.16
N ILE A 283 19.04 -0.03 10.73
CA ILE A 283 18.78 -0.62 12.04
C ILE A 283 17.90 -1.87 11.99
N ARG A 284 17.14 -2.05 10.92
CA ARG A 284 16.29 -3.23 10.68
C ARG A 284 16.19 -3.53 9.19
N PRO A 285 16.10 -4.81 8.79
CA PRO A 285 16.33 -5.99 9.62
C PRO A 285 17.82 -6.12 9.99
N GLU A 286 18.13 -7.00 10.96
CA GLU A 286 19.49 -7.17 11.50
C GLU A 286 20.54 -7.57 10.46
N ASN A 287 20.11 -8.29 9.43
CA ASN A 287 20.99 -8.73 8.33
C ASN A 287 21.18 -7.64 7.24
N GLY A 288 20.78 -6.39 7.50
CA GLY A 288 20.92 -5.26 6.61
C GLY A 288 19.79 -5.10 5.58
N LEU A 289 20.03 -4.25 4.59
CA LEU A 289 19.01 -3.97 3.56
C LEU A 289 18.52 -5.23 2.86
N GLN A 290 17.22 -5.26 2.63
CA GLN A 290 16.58 -6.32 1.84
C GLN A 290 16.40 -5.87 0.41
N ARG A 291 16.52 -6.82 -0.54
CA ARG A 291 16.19 -6.62 -1.94
C ARG A 291 15.17 -7.66 -2.37
N THR A 292 14.14 -7.23 -3.06
CA THR A 292 13.17 -8.15 -3.67
C THR A 292 13.62 -8.52 -5.08
N GLU A 293 13.08 -9.61 -5.58
CA GLU A 293 12.88 -9.83 -7.00
C GLU A 293 11.73 -8.92 -7.50
N ARG A 294 11.14 -9.20 -8.66
CA ARG A 294 9.98 -8.48 -9.15
C ARG A 294 8.88 -8.41 -8.08
N LEU A 295 8.44 -7.18 -7.78
CA LEU A 295 7.38 -6.97 -6.78
C LEU A 295 6.03 -7.49 -7.24
N GLN A 296 5.71 -7.28 -8.53
CA GLN A 296 4.41 -7.58 -9.07
C GLN A 296 4.18 -9.08 -9.13
N ARG A 297 3.01 -9.49 -8.69
CA ARG A 297 2.48 -10.84 -8.84
C ARG A 297 0.96 -10.78 -8.97
N LEU A 298 0.41 -11.74 -9.69
CA LEU A 298 -1.03 -11.88 -9.88
C LEU A 298 -1.35 -13.35 -10.15
N THR A 299 -2.29 -13.92 -9.42
CA THR A 299 -2.82 -15.25 -9.67
C THR A 299 -4.02 -15.21 -10.61
N THR A 300 -4.40 -16.36 -11.16
CA THR A 300 -5.62 -16.46 -11.98
C THR A 300 -6.88 -16.57 -11.14
N GLN A 301 -6.77 -16.93 -9.85
CA GLN A 301 -7.89 -17.19 -8.97
C GLN A 301 -7.52 -16.86 -7.52
N ALA A 302 -8.43 -16.20 -6.79
CA ALA A 302 -8.24 -15.78 -5.40
C ALA A 302 -9.15 -16.52 -4.41
N ALA A 303 -10.07 -17.37 -4.85
CA ALA A 303 -10.90 -18.20 -3.98
C ALA A 303 -11.48 -19.40 -4.73
N GLY A 304 -11.84 -20.43 -3.99
CA GLY A 304 -12.56 -21.61 -4.43
C GLY A 304 -13.56 -22.07 -3.39
N LYS A 305 -14.08 -23.29 -3.50
CA LYS A 305 -15.18 -23.81 -2.68
C LYS A 305 -14.92 -23.71 -1.17
N ASN A 306 -13.72 -24.03 -0.71
CA ASN A 306 -13.34 -24.12 0.70
C ASN A 306 -12.02 -23.39 1.02
N TRP A 307 -11.65 -22.41 0.19
CA TRP A 307 -10.48 -21.58 0.43
C TRP A 307 -10.62 -20.19 -0.17
N ALA A 308 -9.89 -19.23 0.40
CA ALA A 308 -9.72 -17.90 -0.18
C ALA A 308 -8.32 -17.35 0.14
N ALA A 309 -7.75 -16.61 -0.79
CA ALA A 309 -6.58 -15.77 -0.58
C ALA A 309 -7.02 -14.32 -0.35
N LEU A 310 -6.43 -13.64 0.63
CA LEU A 310 -6.59 -12.20 0.77
C LEU A 310 -5.90 -11.46 -0.40
N PRO A 311 -6.28 -10.21 -0.68
CA PRO A 311 -5.73 -9.45 -1.81
C PRO A 311 -4.22 -9.49 -1.93
N ASN A 312 -3.50 -9.30 -0.80
CA ASN A 312 -2.04 -9.33 -0.78
C ASN A 312 -1.42 -10.71 -1.10
N THR A 313 -2.17 -11.81 -0.95
CA THR A 313 -1.75 -13.14 -1.37
C THR A 313 -2.10 -13.40 -2.83
N ALA A 314 -3.31 -13.01 -3.26
CA ALA A 314 -3.76 -13.16 -4.64
C ALA A 314 -2.90 -12.35 -5.64
N GLY A 315 -2.37 -11.20 -5.19
CA GLY A 315 -1.49 -10.38 -5.99
C GLY A 315 -0.87 -9.23 -5.21
N PHE A 316 0.09 -8.58 -5.84
CA PHE A 316 0.68 -7.33 -5.36
C PHE A 316 1.17 -6.53 -6.57
N ILE A 317 0.97 -5.25 -6.55
CA ILE A 317 1.38 -4.37 -7.65
C ILE A 317 2.55 -3.50 -7.22
N ASP A 318 2.31 -2.54 -6.33
CA ASP A 318 3.33 -1.55 -5.98
C ASP A 318 2.96 -0.88 -4.64
N PRO A 319 3.92 -0.47 -3.81
CA PRO A 319 3.61 0.27 -2.59
C PRO A 319 3.22 1.75 -2.81
N LEU A 320 3.31 2.26 -4.04
CA LEU A 320 2.89 3.61 -4.40
C LEU A 320 1.43 3.84 -3.98
N HIS A 321 1.13 5.01 -3.46
CA HIS A 321 -0.20 5.41 -2.96
C HIS A 321 -0.74 4.62 -1.75
N SER A 322 0.07 3.80 -1.07
CA SER A 322 -0.30 3.13 0.19
C SER A 322 -1.58 2.28 0.10
N THR A 323 -1.82 1.61 -1.02
CA THR A 323 -3.07 0.87 -1.29
C THR A 323 -3.20 -0.44 -0.50
N GLY A 324 -2.09 -1.03 -0.02
CA GLY A 324 -2.03 -2.41 0.45
C GLY A 324 -2.90 -2.72 1.66
N ILE A 325 -2.88 -1.89 2.72
CA ILE A 325 -3.69 -2.08 3.93
C ILE A 325 -5.17 -1.92 3.58
N ALA A 326 -5.54 -0.85 2.89
CA ALA A 326 -6.92 -0.59 2.49
C ALA A 326 -7.50 -1.75 1.65
N HIS A 327 -6.80 -2.19 0.62
CA HIS A 327 -7.26 -3.30 -0.22
C HIS A 327 -7.42 -4.60 0.57
N THR A 328 -6.48 -4.89 1.48
CA THR A 328 -6.56 -6.07 2.37
C THR A 328 -7.79 -6.00 3.27
N LEU A 329 -8.09 -4.84 3.87
CA LEU A 329 -9.27 -4.65 4.71
C LEU A 329 -10.58 -4.79 3.92
N PHE A 330 -10.63 -4.31 2.66
CA PHE A 330 -11.75 -4.57 1.76
C PHE A 330 -11.95 -6.06 1.50
N GLY A 331 -10.86 -6.79 1.26
CA GLY A 331 -10.90 -8.25 1.12
C GLY A 331 -11.42 -8.95 2.38
N ILE A 332 -10.95 -8.53 3.56
CA ILE A 332 -11.41 -9.05 4.86
C ILE A 332 -12.90 -8.80 5.05
N LYS A 333 -13.38 -7.57 4.82
CA LYS A 333 -14.79 -7.20 4.95
C LYS A 333 -15.70 -8.09 4.11
N ARG A 334 -15.35 -8.27 2.83
CA ARG A 334 -16.12 -9.10 1.90
C ARG A 334 -16.09 -10.57 2.30
N LEU A 335 -14.91 -11.09 2.61
CA LEU A 335 -14.74 -12.49 2.97
C LEU A 335 -15.46 -12.82 4.29
N ALA A 336 -15.38 -11.95 5.30
CA ALA A 336 -16.11 -12.10 6.55
C ALA A 336 -17.62 -12.14 6.30
N THR A 337 -18.15 -11.25 5.46
CA THR A 337 -19.57 -11.24 5.08
C THR A 337 -19.98 -12.55 4.40
N ILE A 338 -19.13 -13.13 3.55
CA ILE A 338 -19.41 -14.40 2.86
C ILE A 338 -19.41 -15.55 3.86
N LEU A 339 -18.37 -15.64 4.70
CA LEU A 339 -18.18 -16.78 5.62
C LEU A 339 -19.15 -16.79 6.79
N LEU A 340 -19.70 -15.63 7.17
CA LEU A 340 -20.65 -15.50 8.26
C LEU A 340 -22.13 -15.49 7.79
N ALA A 341 -22.38 -15.55 6.50
CA ALA A 341 -23.73 -15.62 5.97
C ALA A 341 -24.39 -16.99 6.31
N THR A 342 -25.64 -16.95 6.75
CA THR A 342 -26.37 -18.13 7.25
C THR A 342 -26.93 -19.06 6.15
N THR A 343 -26.80 -18.70 4.88
CA THR A 343 -27.39 -19.46 3.75
C THR A 343 -26.29 -20.16 2.93
N GLY A 344 -26.15 -21.49 3.11
CA GLY A 344 -25.09 -22.32 2.53
C GLY A 344 -25.05 -22.43 0.99
N ASP A 345 -26.22 -22.43 0.32
CA ASP A 345 -26.31 -22.76 -1.12
C ASP A 345 -25.70 -21.72 -2.08
N GLN A 346 -25.35 -20.52 -1.61
CA GLN A 346 -24.76 -19.45 -2.44
C GLN A 346 -23.31 -19.11 -2.09
N THR A 347 -22.69 -19.84 -1.17
CA THR A 347 -21.34 -19.50 -0.67
C THR A 347 -20.30 -19.62 -1.78
N GLU A 348 -20.35 -20.69 -2.58
CA GLU A 348 -19.41 -20.90 -3.67
C GLU A 348 -19.51 -19.80 -4.75
N ASP A 349 -20.71 -19.43 -5.16
CA ASP A 349 -20.92 -18.35 -6.12
C ASP A 349 -20.41 -17.00 -5.60
N ARG A 350 -20.57 -16.73 -4.30
CA ARG A 350 -20.04 -15.51 -3.66
C ARG A 350 -18.52 -15.53 -3.60
N LEU A 351 -17.89 -16.68 -3.31
CA LEU A 351 -16.44 -16.84 -3.34
C LEU A 351 -15.87 -16.67 -4.76
N LEU A 352 -16.56 -17.18 -5.78
CA LEU A 352 -16.16 -16.95 -7.18
C LEU A 352 -16.30 -15.49 -7.60
N ARG A 353 -17.31 -14.77 -7.10
CA ARG A 353 -17.43 -13.31 -7.30
C ARG A 353 -16.31 -12.56 -6.59
N TYR A 354 -16.04 -12.90 -5.33
CA TYR A 354 -14.92 -12.36 -4.57
C TYR A 354 -13.60 -12.52 -5.34
N SER A 355 -13.34 -13.75 -5.82
CA SER A 355 -12.13 -14.05 -6.59
C SER A 355 -11.98 -13.15 -7.82
N ARG A 356 -13.02 -13.02 -8.64
CA ARG A 356 -13.01 -12.16 -9.83
C ARG A 356 -12.78 -10.71 -9.45
N GLN A 357 -13.48 -10.21 -8.45
CA GLN A 357 -13.38 -8.83 -8.00
C GLN A 357 -11.95 -8.48 -7.52
N ILE A 358 -11.30 -9.34 -6.72
CA ILE A 358 -9.91 -9.14 -6.28
C ILE A 358 -8.95 -9.07 -7.47
N ILE A 359 -9.10 -9.96 -8.46
CA ILE A 359 -8.24 -9.98 -9.64
C ILE A 359 -8.43 -8.70 -10.50
N ASP A 360 -9.67 -8.26 -10.68
CA ASP A 360 -9.98 -7.07 -11.48
C ASP A 360 -9.50 -5.79 -10.76
N GLU A 361 -9.62 -5.72 -9.44
CA GLU A 361 -9.08 -4.63 -8.62
C GLU A 361 -7.56 -4.55 -8.71
N LEU A 362 -6.85 -5.68 -8.65
CA LEU A 362 -5.39 -5.71 -8.81
C LEU A 362 -4.95 -5.24 -10.20
N ARG A 363 -5.67 -5.64 -11.25
CA ARG A 363 -5.40 -5.15 -12.61
C ARG A 363 -5.63 -3.66 -12.75
N HIS A 364 -6.69 -3.15 -12.12
CA HIS A 364 -6.98 -1.73 -12.12
C HIS A 364 -5.92 -0.92 -11.37
N VAL A 365 -5.44 -1.41 -10.22
CA VAL A 365 -4.29 -0.80 -9.50
C VAL A 365 -3.05 -0.79 -10.39
N ASP A 366 -2.79 -1.88 -11.17
CA ASP A 366 -1.68 -1.92 -12.11
C ASP A 366 -1.82 -0.87 -13.22
N ASP A 367 -3.02 -0.65 -13.75
CA ASP A 367 -3.26 0.40 -14.75
C ASP A 367 -2.96 1.81 -14.20
N LEU A 368 -3.34 2.10 -12.94
CA LEU A 368 -3.06 3.38 -12.28
C LEU A 368 -1.57 3.57 -12.01
N VAL A 369 -0.90 2.55 -11.48
CA VAL A 369 0.53 2.62 -11.17
C VAL A 369 1.39 2.68 -12.43
N ALA A 370 1.03 1.94 -13.47
CA ALA A 370 1.79 1.90 -14.73
C ALA A 370 1.93 3.28 -15.39
N GLY A 371 0.91 4.14 -15.28
CA GLY A 371 1.01 5.52 -15.77
C GLY A 371 1.99 6.36 -14.97
N CYS A 372 2.07 6.17 -13.64
CA CYS A 372 3.11 6.82 -12.83
C CYS A 372 4.51 6.43 -13.32
N TYR A 373 4.75 5.14 -13.61
CA TYR A 373 6.02 4.69 -14.16
C TYR A 373 6.31 5.24 -15.56
N THR A 374 5.30 5.41 -16.37
CA THR A 374 5.41 6.03 -17.70
C THR A 374 5.80 7.50 -17.59
N ALA A 375 5.31 8.19 -16.56
CA ALA A 375 5.55 9.62 -16.33
C ALA A 375 6.83 9.93 -15.52
N LEU A 376 7.58 8.94 -15.01
CA LEU A 376 8.77 9.16 -14.15
C LEU A 376 9.75 10.23 -14.68
N PRO A 377 10.04 10.34 -15.99
CA PRO A 377 10.96 11.35 -16.48
C PRO A 377 10.45 12.80 -16.39
N ASN A 378 9.16 13.01 -16.16
CA ASN A 378 8.56 14.33 -16.06
C ASN A 378 7.65 14.44 -14.85
N PHE A 379 8.13 15.09 -13.79
CA PHE A 379 7.39 15.18 -12.50
C PHE A 379 6.04 15.87 -12.64
N ARG A 380 5.84 16.84 -13.55
CA ARG A 380 4.55 17.48 -13.78
C ARG A 380 3.53 16.50 -14.33
N LEU A 381 3.88 15.77 -15.40
CA LEU A 381 3.02 14.71 -15.94
C LEU A 381 2.73 13.63 -14.90
N TRP A 382 3.71 13.32 -14.06
CA TRP A 382 3.58 12.35 -12.97
C TRP A 382 2.56 12.83 -11.92
N CYS A 383 2.62 14.09 -11.49
CA CYS A 383 1.65 14.69 -10.57
C CYS A 383 0.23 14.69 -11.15
N ASP A 384 0.09 15.12 -12.41
CA ASP A 384 -1.20 15.17 -13.07
C ASP A 384 -1.81 13.76 -13.18
N TRP A 385 -1.01 12.75 -13.48
CA TRP A 385 -1.45 11.35 -13.51
C TRP A 385 -1.90 10.83 -12.14
N CYS A 386 -1.19 11.19 -11.06
CA CYS A 386 -1.56 10.79 -9.70
C CYS A 386 -2.98 11.26 -9.30
N MET A 387 -3.51 12.29 -9.95
CA MET A 387 -4.87 12.78 -9.68
C MET A 387 -5.95 11.75 -10.01
N LEU A 388 -5.68 10.78 -10.90
CA LEU A 388 -6.59 9.64 -11.12
C LEU A 388 -6.77 8.81 -9.85
N TYR A 389 -5.67 8.49 -9.15
CA TYR A 389 -5.75 7.80 -7.86
C TYR A 389 -6.49 8.64 -6.81
N PHE A 390 -6.14 9.93 -6.68
CA PHE A 390 -6.77 10.79 -5.68
C PHE A 390 -8.26 10.99 -5.94
N ALA A 391 -8.68 11.12 -7.19
CA ALA A 391 -10.11 11.19 -7.55
C ALA A 391 -10.84 9.88 -7.21
N ALA A 392 -10.23 8.72 -7.50
CA ALA A 392 -10.81 7.42 -7.15
C ALA A 392 -11.02 7.29 -5.64
N VAL A 393 -9.97 7.51 -4.84
CA VAL A 393 -10.02 7.29 -3.40
C VAL A 393 -10.93 8.29 -2.69
N THR A 394 -10.83 9.60 -3.02
CA THR A 394 -11.63 10.62 -2.37
C THR A 394 -13.11 10.52 -2.70
N SER A 395 -13.46 10.13 -3.93
CA SER A 395 -14.85 9.89 -4.30
C SER A 395 -15.44 8.62 -3.67
N MET A 396 -14.60 7.63 -3.34
CA MET A 396 -15.04 6.46 -2.56
C MET A 396 -15.26 6.82 -1.09
N GLU A 397 -14.40 7.62 -0.49
CA GLU A 397 -14.53 8.08 0.91
C GLU A 397 -15.82 8.85 1.13
N GLN A 398 -16.32 9.57 0.13
CA GLN A 398 -17.60 10.28 0.18
C GLN A 398 -18.83 9.38 -0.02
N SER A 399 -18.66 8.23 -0.68
CA SER A 399 -19.76 7.30 -0.99
C SER A 399 -20.02 6.37 0.20
N THR A 400 -20.59 6.87 1.28
CA THR A 400 -20.91 6.09 2.50
C THR A 400 -21.95 4.98 2.29
N ALA A 401 -22.59 4.87 1.13
CA ALA A 401 -23.75 4.03 0.88
C ALA A 401 -23.50 2.76 0.06
N GLU A 402 -22.36 2.57 -0.58
CA GLU A 402 -22.16 1.42 -1.47
C GLU A 402 -21.48 0.25 -0.75
N HIS A 403 -22.28 -0.67 -0.22
CA HIS A 403 -21.81 -1.91 0.40
C HIS A 403 -21.00 -2.81 -0.56
N ASP A 404 -21.12 -2.61 -1.88
CA ASP A 404 -20.48 -3.40 -2.94
C ASP A 404 -19.47 -2.60 -3.79
N ALA A 405 -19.03 -1.42 -3.34
CA ALA A 405 -18.05 -0.64 -4.09
C ALA A 405 -16.76 -1.43 -4.30
N SER A 406 -16.30 -1.49 -5.56
CA SER A 406 -15.02 -2.09 -5.89
C SER A 406 -13.88 -1.15 -5.52
N PHE A 407 -12.76 -1.71 -5.06
CA PHE A 407 -11.60 -0.93 -4.63
C PHE A 407 -11.12 0.00 -5.75
N LEU A 408 -10.91 1.28 -5.42
CA LEU A 408 -10.53 2.35 -6.35
C LEU A 408 -11.41 2.44 -7.62
N ARG A 409 -12.71 2.16 -7.49
CA ARG A 409 -13.69 2.19 -8.59
C ARG A 409 -13.40 1.21 -9.74
N ALA A 410 -12.76 0.08 -9.45
CA ALA A 410 -12.41 -0.91 -10.45
C ALA A 410 -13.59 -1.51 -11.21
N ASN A 411 -14.83 -1.42 -10.69
CA ASN A 411 -16.08 -1.82 -11.36
C ASN A 411 -16.84 -0.65 -12.01
N ASP A 412 -16.33 0.58 -11.91
CA ASP A 412 -16.89 1.75 -12.58
C ASP A 412 -16.35 1.83 -14.03
N ASP A 413 -17.19 1.48 -14.99
CA ASP A 413 -16.80 1.43 -16.39
C ASP A 413 -16.40 2.81 -16.95
N ASP A 414 -17.02 3.87 -16.48
CA ASP A 414 -16.71 5.23 -16.94
C ASP A 414 -15.38 5.71 -16.35
N PHE A 415 -15.09 5.37 -15.09
CA PHE A 415 -13.79 5.64 -14.49
C PHE A 415 -12.66 4.86 -15.20
N ARG A 416 -12.87 3.59 -15.51
CA ARG A 416 -11.90 2.78 -16.28
C ARG A 416 -11.65 3.34 -17.68
N LYS A 417 -12.69 3.82 -18.37
CA LYS A 417 -12.56 4.52 -19.65
C LYS A 417 -11.74 5.80 -19.51
N ALA A 418 -11.99 6.59 -18.45
CA ALA A 418 -11.22 7.80 -18.17
C ALA A 418 -9.73 7.49 -17.95
N VAL A 419 -9.39 6.44 -17.17
CA VAL A 419 -8.00 5.97 -16.98
C VAL A 419 -7.37 5.53 -18.32
N HIS A 420 -8.11 4.82 -19.15
CA HIS A 420 -7.62 4.39 -20.47
C HIS A 420 -7.34 5.58 -21.40
N GLU A 421 -8.25 6.55 -21.44
CA GLU A 421 -8.09 7.77 -22.22
C GLU A 421 -6.93 8.61 -21.70
N ALA A 422 -6.82 8.79 -20.38
CA ALA A 422 -5.71 9.48 -19.74
C ALA A 422 -4.35 8.88 -20.15
N ARG A 423 -4.25 7.54 -20.20
CA ARG A 423 -3.02 6.86 -20.63
C ARG A 423 -2.66 7.19 -22.09
N THR A 424 -3.63 7.24 -22.99
CA THR A 424 -3.41 7.63 -24.39
C THR A 424 -2.89 9.06 -24.48
N GLN A 425 -3.47 9.97 -23.69
CA GLN A 425 -3.06 11.37 -23.64
C GLN A 425 -1.67 11.55 -22.98
N LEU A 426 -1.35 10.76 -21.96
CA LEU A 426 -0.01 10.74 -21.35
C LEU A 426 1.05 10.35 -22.38
N GLN A 427 0.80 9.27 -23.14
CA GLN A 427 1.72 8.85 -24.19
C GLN A 427 1.90 9.94 -25.25
N GLN A 428 0.82 10.59 -25.69
CA GLN A 428 0.88 11.69 -26.64
C GLN A 428 1.74 12.86 -26.09
N ALA A 429 1.54 13.24 -24.82
CA ALA A 429 2.34 14.33 -24.21
C ALA A 429 3.85 13.99 -24.15
N ILE A 430 4.20 12.72 -23.96
CA ILE A 430 5.57 12.23 -23.98
C ILE A 430 6.13 12.26 -25.40
N ASP A 431 5.38 11.76 -26.38
CA ASP A 431 5.77 11.75 -27.80
C ASP A 431 5.96 13.18 -28.35
N ASP A 432 5.22 14.16 -27.84
CA ASP A 432 5.37 15.60 -28.11
C ASP A 432 6.55 16.23 -27.31
N GLY A 433 7.40 15.41 -26.73
CA GLY A 433 8.63 15.80 -26.04
C GLY A 433 8.43 16.41 -24.65
N SER A 434 7.27 16.18 -24.01
CA SER A 434 6.92 16.70 -22.68
C SER A 434 7.15 18.22 -22.57
N THR A 435 6.88 18.95 -23.63
CA THR A 435 6.98 20.41 -23.67
C THR A 435 6.03 21.06 -22.67
N PRO A 436 6.24 22.30 -22.20
CA PRO A 436 5.31 22.99 -21.31
C PRO A 436 3.88 23.02 -21.86
N GLN A 437 3.71 23.16 -23.19
CA GLN A 437 2.42 23.14 -23.85
C GLN A 437 1.77 21.74 -23.80
N ALA A 438 2.54 20.68 -24.05
CA ALA A 438 2.06 19.30 -23.98
C ALA A 438 1.66 18.93 -22.55
N CYS A 439 2.45 19.31 -21.54
CA CYS A 439 2.12 19.10 -20.13
C CYS A 439 0.83 19.84 -19.76
N HIS A 440 0.67 21.10 -20.14
CA HIS A 440 -0.56 21.86 -19.86
C HIS A 440 -1.79 21.28 -20.57
N ALA A 441 -1.63 20.79 -21.81
CA ALA A 441 -2.71 20.12 -22.52
C ALA A 441 -3.13 18.83 -21.81
N PHE A 442 -2.16 18.05 -21.30
CA PHE A 442 -2.42 16.85 -20.51
C PHE A 442 -3.14 17.17 -19.20
N GLU A 443 -2.67 18.15 -18.41
CA GLU A 443 -3.31 18.62 -17.19
C GLU A 443 -4.78 18.98 -17.41
N ASN A 444 -5.08 19.80 -18.43
CA ASN A 444 -6.46 20.16 -18.79
C ASN A 444 -7.31 18.95 -19.16
N LYS A 445 -6.71 17.97 -19.85
CA LYS A 445 -7.42 16.74 -20.21
C LYS A 445 -7.74 15.90 -18.98
N ILE A 446 -6.79 15.72 -18.05
CA ILE A 446 -7.01 15.02 -16.77
C ILE A 446 -8.10 15.75 -15.97
N LYS A 447 -8.03 17.08 -15.85
CA LYS A 447 -9.04 17.88 -15.14
C LYS A 447 -10.45 17.62 -15.69
N ASN A 448 -10.60 17.60 -17.00
CA ASN A 448 -11.89 17.34 -17.66
C ASN A 448 -12.36 15.89 -17.45
N LEU A 449 -11.47 14.90 -17.59
CA LEU A 449 -11.80 13.50 -17.40
C LEU A 449 -12.25 13.20 -15.97
N LEU A 450 -11.65 13.85 -14.98
CA LEU A 450 -11.92 13.61 -13.56
C LEU A 450 -13.13 14.38 -13.02
N GLN A 451 -13.76 15.28 -13.78
CA GLN A 451 -14.87 16.10 -13.31
C GLN A 451 -15.96 15.33 -12.52
N PRO A 452 -16.41 14.14 -12.95
CA PRO A 452 -17.45 13.40 -12.23
C PRO A 452 -17.03 12.91 -10.84
N TRP A 453 -15.72 12.74 -10.59
CA TRP A 453 -15.16 12.17 -9.34
C TRP A 453 -14.34 13.17 -8.55
N ASN A 454 -14.10 14.38 -9.08
CA ASN A 454 -13.31 15.41 -8.44
C ASN A 454 -14.17 16.29 -7.53
N HIS A 455 -14.41 15.84 -6.30
CA HIS A 455 -15.21 16.56 -5.30
C HIS A 455 -14.38 17.46 -4.38
N VAL A 456 -13.03 17.46 -4.52
CA VAL A 456 -12.10 18.11 -3.58
C VAL A 456 -11.21 19.17 -4.23
N GLY A 457 -11.48 19.52 -5.50
CA GLY A 457 -10.73 20.58 -6.20
C GLY A 457 -9.33 20.15 -6.62
N LEU A 458 -9.14 18.87 -7.01
CA LEU A 458 -7.90 18.43 -7.64
C LEU A 458 -7.67 19.21 -8.95
N LEU A 459 -6.41 19.57 -9.20
CA LEU A 459 -5.99 20.38 -10.36
C LEU A 459 -6.61 21.79 -10.42
N ASP A 460 -7.08 22.33 -9.29
CA ASP A 460 -7.44 23.74 -9.23
C ASP A 460 -6.17 24.62 -9.34
N ALA A 461 -6.21 25.63 -10.21
CA ALA A 461 -5.04 26.44 -10.56
C ALA A 461 -4.39 27.14 -9.34
N ASP A 462 -5.21 27.50 -8.33
CA ASP A 462 -4.74 28.20 -7.14
C ASP A 462 -4.02 27.29 -6.14
N CYS A 463 -4.11 25.96 -6.28
CA CYS A 463 -3.49 25.02 -5.36
C CYS A 463 -1.95 24.97 -5.55
N GLY A 464 -1.45 25.12 -6.78
CA GLY A 464 0.00 25.10 -7.06
C GLY A 464 0.72 23.85 -6.53
N GLY A 465 0.07 22.69 -6.61
CA GLY A 465 0.57 21.43 -6.06
C GLY A 465 0.33 21.25 -4.54
N MET A 466 -0.28 22.22 -3.85
CA MET A 466 -0.50 22.20 -2.40
C MET A 466 -1.99 22.02 -2.08
N TYR A 467 -2.42 20.77 -1.87
CA TYR A 467 -3.81 20.42 -1.63
C TYR A 467 -4.08 20.29 -0.14
N SER A 468 -4.72 21.31 0.44
CA SER A 468 -5.00 21.40 1.89
C SER A 468 -6.37 20.82 2.29
N ARG A 469 -7.19 20.41 1.34
CA ARG A 469 -8.49 19.82 1.60
C ARG A 469 -8.39 18.36 1.95
N THR A 470 -9.18 17.95 2.93
CA THR A 470 -9.41 16.57 3.30
C THR A 470 -10.85 16.19 3.00
N VAL A 471 -11.10 14.94 2.70
CA VAL A 471 -12.42 14.37 2.44
C VAL A 471 -12.84 13.43 3.55
N ALA A 472 -11.90 12.96 4.36
CA ALA A 472 -12.21 12.06 5.46
C ALA A 472 -13.29 12.71 6.35
N PRO A 473 -14.42 12.02 6.62
CA PRO A 473 -15.38 12.50 7.60
C PRO A 473 -14.66 12.66 8.93
N VAL A 474 -14.96 13.78 9.59
CA VAL A 474 -14.41 14.14 10.91
C VAL A 474 -14.98 13.22 12.00
#